data_6f45cb1bddefe05646d79b87f78760f3
#
_entry.id   6f45cb1bddefe05646d79b87f78760f3
#
_cell.length_a   1.000
_cell.length_b   1.000
_cell.length_c   1.000
_cell.angle_alpha   90.00
_cell.angle_beta   90.00
_cell.angle_gamma   90.00
#
_symmetry.space_group_name_H-M   'P 1'
#
loop_
_entity.id
_entity.type
_entity.pdbx_description
1 polymer ?
#
loop_
_entity_poly.entity_id
_entity_poly.type
_entity_poly.pdbx_seq_one_letter_code
_entity_poly.pdbx_strand_id
1 'polypeptide(L)'
;MSAVMIDAKNVTRNFSISRGMFRGKQILRAVSGVDLTVKKGEVLALVGESGCGKTTLAKIILGLLPQTTGSVDLCGQSIMDLPRLELARTIQPIFQDPYSSLNPRKTIGSIIGLPMRVQGVEDSATIRRKVEKTMDLVGLAARHYNAYPNQLSGGQRQR
;
A
#
# COMPACT_ATOMS: atom_id res chain seq x y z
N MET A 1 27.63 -3.34 4.29
CA MET A 1 26.76 -2.97 3.16
C MET A 1 25.31 -2.97 3.68
N SER A 2 24.52 -1.94 3.46
CA SER A 2 23.11 -1.92 3.87
C SER A 2 22.31 -2.90 3.01
N ALA A 3 21.42 -3.68 3.66
CA ALA A 3 20.58 -4.67 2.97
C ALA A 3 19.64 -3.98 1.97
N VAL A 4 19.47 -4.56 0.78
CA VAL A 4 18.50 -4.13 -0.21
C VAL A 4 17.11 -4.59 0.25
N MET A 5 16.17 -3.64 0.33
CA MET A 5 14.79 -3.88 0.74
C MET A 5 13.87 -4.06 -0.46
N ILE A 6 14.04 -3.24 -1.49
CA ILE A 6 13.28 -3.31 -2.74
C ILE A 6 14.30 -3.28 -3.88
N ASP A 7 14.15 -4.18 -4.83
CA ASP A 7 14.94 -4.22 -6.06
C ASP A 7 14.01 -4.46 -7.25
N ALA A 8 13.79 -3.43 -8.05
CA ALA A 8 12.97 -3.45 -9.26
C ALA A 8 13.88 -3.38 -10.48
N LYS A 9 13.74 -4.32 -11.41
CA LYS A 9 14.59 -4.43 -12.61
C LYS A 9 13.75 -4.43 -13.88
N ASN A 10 14.03 -3.47 -14.75
CA ASN A 10 13.42 -3.30 -16.06
C ASN A 10 11.89 -3.42 -16.03
N VAL A 11 11.27 -2.81 -15.02
CA VAL A 11 9.83 -2.92 -14.78
C VAL A 11 9.07 -2.15 -15.85
N THR A 12 8.16 -2.86 -16.54
CA THR A 12 7.24 -2.24 -17.49
C THR A 12 5.79 -2.51 -17.10
N ARG A 13 4.89 -1.59 -17.45
CA ARG A 13 3.45 -1.81 -17.37
C ARG A 13 2.73 -1.22 -18.57
N ASN A 14 2.07 -2.09 -19.30
CA ASN A 14 1.24 -1.75 -20.46
C ASN A 14 -0.22 -2.04 -20.15
N PHE A 15 -1.11 -1.12 -20.51
CA PHE A 15 -2.56 -1.32 -20.45
C PHE A 15 -3.12 -1.39 -21.88
N SER A 16 -3.95 -2.38 -22.15
CA SER A 16 -4.70 -2.46 -23.41
C SER A 16 -6.01 -1.70 -23.25
N ILE A 17 -6.18 -0.63 -24.02
CA ILE A 17 -7.40 0.19 -24.04
C ILE A 17 -8.16 -0.14 -25.33
N SER A 18 -9.40 -0.63 -25.20
CA SER A 18 -10.30 -0.82 -26.35
C SER A 18 -10.95 0.51 -26.73
N ARG A 19 -10.86 0.91 -27.99
CA ARG A 19 -11.49 2.15 -28.51
C ARG A 19 -12.88 1.91 -29.13
N GLY A 20 -13.63 0.91 -28.67
CA GLY A 20 -14.95 0.56 -29.19
C GLY A 20 -14.93 -0.58 -30.21
N MET A 21 -16.13 -1.00 -30.67
CA MET A 21 -16.36 -2.26 -31.41
C MET A 21 -15.64 -2.34 -32.77
N PHE A 22 -15.25 -1.20 -33.39
CA PHE A 22 -14.62 -1.12 -34.71
C PHE A 22 -13.21 -0.49 -34.72
N ARG A 23 -12.68 -0.06 -33.53
CA ARG A 23 -11.34 0.54 -33.44
C ARG A 23 -10.43 -0.38 -32.63
N GLY A 24 -9.30 -0.77 -33.21
CA GLY A 24 -8.35 -1.71 -32.61
C GLY A 24 -7.89 -1.35 -31.18
N LYS A 25 -7.19 -2.27 -30.52
CA LYS A 25 -6.63 -2.09 -29.17
C LYS A 25 -5.47 -1.09 -29.24
N GLN A 26 -5.50 -0.07 -28.41
CA GLN A 26 -4.37 0.84 -28.17
C GLN A 26 -3.62 0.40 -26.91
N ILE A 27 -2.29 0.38 -26.98
CA ILE A 27 -1.44 0.10 -25.82
C ILE A 27 -1.04 1.41 -25.16
N LEU A 28 -1.44 1.61 -23.91
CA LEU A 28 -0.95 2.67 -23.05
C LEU A 28 0.24 2.14 -22.26
N ARG A 29 1.42 2.70 -22.47
CA ARG A 29 2.63 2.39 -21.70
C ARG A 29 2.66 3.28 -20.45
N ALA A 30 2.31 2.73 -19.30
CA ALA A 30 2.23 3.47 -18.05
C ALA A 30 3.55 3.47 -17.27
N VAL A 31 4.37 2.42 -17.42
CA VAL A 31 5.73 2.31 -16.89
C VAL A 31 6.59 1.67 -17.96
N SER A 32 7.78 2.22 -18.22
CA SER A 32 8.64 1.82 -19.35
C SER A 32 10.09 1.59 -18.88
N GLY A 33 10.42 0.35 -18.53
CA GLY A 33 11.78 -0.09 -18.23
C GLY A 33 12.42 0.63 -17.04
N VAL A 34 11.73 0.65 -15.89
CA VAL A 34 12.22 1.34 -14.68
C VAL A 34 13.06 0.39 -13.84
N ASP A 35 14.27 0.84 -13.48
CA ASP A 35 15.14 0.24 -12.49
C ASP A 35 15.11 1.09 -11.21
N LEU A 36 14.96 0.45 -10.06
CA LEU A 36 14.85 1.10 -8.76
C LEU A 36 15.35 0.18 -7.65
N THR A 37 16.24 0.70 -6.80
CA THR A 37 16.71 -0.03 -5.62
C THR A 37 16.51 0.83 -4.38
N VAL A 38 15.93 0.26 -3.31
CA VAL A 38 15.78 0.92 -2.00
C VAL A 38 16.50 0.08 -0.95
N LYS A 39 17.38 0.70 -0.19
CA LYS A 39 18.15 0.04 0.89
C LYS A 39 17.49 0.26 2.25
N LYS A 40 17.84 -0.57 3.21
CA LYS A 40 17.36 -0.45 4.59
C LYS A 40 17.72 0.92 5.17
N GLY A 41 16.71 1.63 5.70
CA GLY A 41 16.87 2.97 6.27
C GLY A 41 16.94 4.10 5.25
N GLU A 42 16.83 3.80 3.96
CA GLU A 42 16.81 4.79 2.89
C GLU A 42 15.41 5.37 2.70
N VAL A 43 15.36 6.68 2.40
CA VAL A 43 14.16 7.37 1.93
C VAL A 43 14.37 7.74 0.47
N LEU A 44 13.60 7.09 -0.43
CA LEU A 44 13.63 7.38 -1.85
C LEU A 44 12.40 8.15 -2.28
N ALA A 45 12.59 9.32 -2.88
CA ALA A 45 11.51 10.12 -3.43
C ALA A 45 11.33 9.87 -4.94
N LEU A 46 10.11 9.50 -5.35
CA LEU A 46 9.74 9.35 -6.75
C LEU A 46 9.06 10.63 -7.24
N VAL A 47 9.76 11.40 -8.07
CA VAL A 47 9.32 12.72 -8.56
C VAL A 47 9.00 12.65 -10.05
N GLY A 48 8.04 13.45 -10.50
CA GLY A 48 7.65 13.57 -11.92
C GLY A 48 6.25 14.17 -12.07
N GLU A 49 5.87 14.49 -13.30
CA GLU A 49 4.58 15.09 -13.64
C GLU A 49 3.38 14.20 -13.31
N SER A 50 2.19 14.81 -13.24
CA SER A 50 0.95 14.03 -13.08
C SER A 50 0.76 13.09 -14.28
N GLY A 51 0.41 11.84 -14.01
CA GLY A 51 0.20 10.83 -15.06
C GLY A 51 1.46 10.13 -15.58
N CYS A 52 2.67 10.47 -15.14
CA CYS A 52 3.91 9.84 -15.61
C CYS A 52 4.16 8.41 -15.07
N GLY A 53 3.22 7.81 -14.34
CA GLY A 53 3.30 6.39 -13.93
C GLY A 53 3.73 6.13 -12.48
N LYS A 54 4.03 7.15 -11.65
CA LYS A 54 4.45 6.99 -10.24
C LYS A 54 3.53 6.08 -9.43
N THR A 55 2.25 6.37 -9.45
CA THR A 55 1.24 5.56 -8.74
C THR A 55 1.14 4.15 -9.29
N THR A 56 1.34 3.97 -10.59
CA THR A 56 1.35 2.65 -11.23
C THR A 56 2.56 1.84 -10.76
N LEU A 57 3.75 2.43 -10.75
CA LEU A 57 4.97 1.80 -10.23
C LEU A 57 4.81 1.45 -8.73
N ALA A 58 4.31 2.37 -7.91
CA ALA A 58 4.03 2.10 -6.50
C ALA A 58 3.07 0.91 -6.31
N LYS A 59 1.99 0.83 -7.10
CA LYS A 59 1.06 -0.31 -7.06
C LYS A 59 1.72 -1.64 -7.48
N ILE A 60 2.67 -1.60 -8.40
CA ILE A 60 3.45 -2.79 -8.79
C ILE A 60 4.32 -3.24 -7.63
N ILE A 61 5.09 -2.33 -7.01
CA ILE A 61 5.95 -2.62 -5.86
C ILE A 61 5.15 -3.18 -4.67
N LEU A 62 3.92 -2.70 -4.47
CA LEU A 62 2.99 -3.19 -3.45
C LEU A 62 2.32 -4.54 -3.81
N GLY A 63 2.60 -5.11 -4.99
CA GLY A 63 1.94 -6.33 -5.47
C GLY A 63 0.44 -6.17 -5.75
N LEU A 64 -0.07 -4.91 -5.82
CA LEU A 64 -1.47 -4.61 -6.12
C LEU A 64 -1.76 -4.64 -7.63
N LEU A 65 -0.73 -4.54 -8.44
CA LEU A 65 -0.81 -4.55 -9.90
C LEU A 65 0.36 -5.37 -10.46
N PRO A 66 0.15 -6.38 -11.31
CA PRO A 66 1.24 -7.12 -11.92
C PRO A 66 1.99 -6.25 -12.94
N GLN A 67 3.31 -6.40 -13.04
CA GLN A 67 4.11 -5.86 -14.13
C GLN A 67 3.82 -6.60 -15.45
N THR A 68 4.09 -5.96 -16.58
CA THR A 68 4.04 -6.62 -17.91
C THR A 68 5.35 -7.36 -18.18
N THR A 69 6.49 -6.75 -17.88
CA THR A 69 7.83 -7.35 -17.93
C THR A 69 8.70 -6.82 -16.81
N GLY A 70 9.86 -7.43 -16.59
CA GLY A 70 10.76 -7.11 -15.50
C GLY A 70 10.45 -7.87 -14.24
N SER A 71 11.16 -7.56 -13.15
CA SER A 71 10.97 -8.18 -11.84
C SER A 71 10.96 -7.14 -10.72
N VAL A 72 10.31 -7.49 -9.62
CA VAL A 72 10.39 -6.74 -8.36
C VAL A 72 10.63 -7.73 -7.24
N ASP A 73 11.71 -7.53 -6.52
CA ASP A 73 12.08 -8.33 -5.36
C ASP A 73 11.93 -7.50 -4.08
N LEU A 74 11.39 -8.11 -3.04
CA LEU A 74 11.24 -7.54 -1.70
C LEU A 74 12.08 -8.38 -0.73
N CYS A 75 13.09 -7.77 -0.11
CA CYS A 75 14.04 -8.45 0.77
C CYS A 75 14.69 -9.69 0.12
N GLY A 76 14.95 -9.64 -1.18
CA GLY A 76 15.56 -10.71 -1.96
C GLY A 76 14.61 -11.83 -2.42
N GLN A 77 13.31 -11.67 -2.23
CA GLN A 77 12.30 -12.60 -2.73
C GLN A 77 11.38 -11.90 -3.75
N SER A 78 11.04 -12.59 -4.83
CA SER A 78 10.11 -12.06 -5.83
C SER A 78 8.74 -11.82 -5.22
N ILE A 79 8.19 -10.62 -5.42
CA ILE A 79 6.83 -10.28 -4.96
C ILE A 79 5.73 -11.16 -5.58
N MET A 80 6.03 -11.80 -6.71
CA MET A 80 5.09 -12.71 -7.38
C MET A 80 4.97 -14.05 -6.66
N ASP A 81 6.02 -14.45 -5.94
CA ASP A 81 6.08 -15.73 -5.22
C ASP A 81 5.63 -15.59 -3.76
N LEU A 82 5.55 -14.36 -3.24
CA LEU A 82 5.13 -14.09 -1.87
C LEU A 82 3.61 -14.23 -1.71
N PRO A 83 3.14 -14.97 -0.69
CA PRO A 83 1.72 -14.97 -0.31
C PRO A 83 1.27 -13.52 0.03
N ARG A 84 0.06 -13.16 -0.39
CA ARG A 84 -0.46 -11.78 -0.20
C ARG A 84 -0.43 -11.30 1.26
N LEU A 85 -0.68 -12.20 2.22
CA LEU A 85 -0.61 -11.85 3.65
C LEU A 85 0.81 -11.56 4.11
N GLU A 86 1.80 -12.28 3.60
CA GLU A 86 3.20 -12.05 3.91
C GLU A 86 3.70 -10.75 3.29
N LEU A 87 3.35 -10.51 2.02
CA LEU A 87 3.64 -9.23 1.35
C LEU A 87 3.05 -8.05 2.13
N ALA A 88 1.78 -8.14 2.58
CA ALA A 88 1.11 -7.10 3.36
C ALA A 88 1.71 -6.90 4.77
N ARG A 89 2.44 -7.90 5.31
CA ARG A 89 3.20 -7.75 6.56
C ARG A 89 4.51 -6.99 6.36
N THR A 90 5.10 -7.12 5.18
CA THR A 90 6.44 -6.60 4.89
C THR A 90 6.41 -5.18 4.31
N ILE A 91 5.42 -4.87 3.46
CA ILE A 91 5.27 -3.54 2.85
C ILE A 91 3.82 -3.06 2.94
N GLN A 92 3.63 -1.80 3.34
CA GLN A 92 2.31 -1.20 3.49
C GLN A 92 2.26 0.21 2.88
N PRO A 93 1.15 0.56 2.18
CA PRO A 93 0.94 1.90 1.66
C PRO A 93 0.36 2.83 2.72
N ILE A 94 0.77 4.10 2.67
CA ILE A 94 0.05 5.20 3.29
C ILE A 94 -0.61 5.98 2.16
N PHE A 95 -1.95 6.04 2.17
CA PHE A 95 -2.71 6.69 1.11
C PHE A 95 -2.73 8.21 1.26
N GLN A 96 -2.70 8.91 0.12
CA GLN A 96 -2.73 10.37 0.07
C GLN A 96 -4.07 10.94 0.59
N ASP A 97 -5.18 10.25 0.33
CA ASP A 97 -6.51 10.68 0.77
C ASP A 97 -6.98 9.83 1.97
N PRO A 98 -7.01 10.44 3.18
CA PRO A 98 -7.47 9.75 4.38
C PRO A 98 -9.00 9.51 4.39
N TYR A 99 -9.77 10.23 3.57
CA TYR A 99 -11.22 10.08 3.53
C TYR A 99 -11.64 8.81 2.79
N SER A 100 -11.01 8.54 1.65
CA SER A 100 -11.32 7.35 0.84
C SER A 100 -10.66 6.07 1.37
N SER A 101 -9.63 6.17 2.24
CA SER A 101 -8.91 5.01 2.77
C SER A 101 -9.60 4.32 3.94
N LEU A 102 -10.50 5.02 4.65
CA LEU A 102 -11.20 4.49 5.83
C LEU A 102 -12.63 4.06 5.49
N ASN A 103 -13.03 2.86 5.94
CA ASN A 103 -14.41 2.42 5.79
C ASN A 103 -15.34 3.20 6.74
N PRO A 104 -16.28 4.05 6.23
CA PRO A 104 -17.11 4.92 7.06
C PRO A 104 -18.11 4.16 7.95
N ARG A 105 -18.34 2.87 7.67
CA ARG A 105 -19.28 2.02 8.44
C ARG A 105 -18.60 1.22 9.55
N LYS A 106 -17.31 1.41 9.77
CA LYS A 106 -16.53 0.72 10.80
C LYS A 106 -15.99 1.73 11.80
N THR A 107 -15.90 1.33 13.07
CA THR A 107 -15.25 2.13 14.10
C THR A 107 -13.74 2.17 13.91
N ILE A 108 -13.09 3.20 14.41
CA ILE A 108 -11.63 3.37 14.35
C ILE A 108 -10.91 2.16 14.94
N GLY A 109 -11.32 1.69 16.11
CA GLY A 109 -10.75 0.47 16.72
C GLY A 109 -10.92 -0.76 15.84
N SER A 110 -12.06 -0.88 15.13
CA SER A 110 -12.30 -1.97 14.20
C SER A 110 -11.42 -1.88 12.94
N ILE A 111 -11.16 -0.67 12.43
CA ILE A 111 -10.31 -0.43 11.25
C ILE A 111 -8.85 -0.76 11.60
N ILE A 112 -8.31 -0.17 12.68
CA ILE A 112 -6.92 -0.39 13.10
C ILE A 112 -6.69 -1.87 13.47
N GLY A 113 -7.66 -2.53 14.08
CA GLY A 113 -7.58 -3.96 14.45
C GLY A 113 -7.78 -4.94 13.30
N LEU A 114 -8.19 -4.47 12.10
CA LEU A 114 -8.49 -5.35 10.97
C LEU A 114 -7.30 -6.20 10.52
N PRO A 115 -6.09 -5.66 10.34
CA PRO A 115 -4.93 -6.47 9.94
C PRO A 115 -4.64 -7.62 10.90
N MET A 116 -4.74 -7.39 12.21
CA MET A 116 -4.51 -8.42 13.24
C MET A 116 -5.57 -9.54 13.16
N ARG A 117 -6.84 -9.17 12.96
CA ARG A 117 -7.93 -10.15 12.77
C ARG A 117 -7.77 -10.99 11.50
N VAL A 118 -7.41 -10.35 10.39
CA VAL A 118 -7.20 -11.04 9.11
C VAL A 118 -6.04 -12.03 9.19
N GLN A 119 -5.03 -11.72 10.00
CA GLN A 119 -3.89 -12.60 10.24
C GLN A 119 -4.19 -13.76 11.20
N GLY A 120 -5.35 -13.77 11.87
CA GLY A 120 -5.82 -14.88 12.69
C GLY A 120 -4.98 -15.16 13.95
N VAL A 121 -4.14 -14.23 14.37
CA VAL A 121 -3.06 -14.50 15.34
C VAL A 121 -3.45 -14.20 16.79
N GLU A 122 -4.57 -13.45 17.05
CA GLU A 122 -4.79 -12.89 18.38
C GLU A 122 -6.25 -12.88 18.82
N ASP A 123 -6.45 -13.01 20.14
CA ASP A 123 -7.75 -12.84 20.78
C ASP A 123 -8.20 -11.35 20.80
N SER A 124 -9.49 -11.11 20.98
CA SER A 124 -10.08 -9.78 20.94
C SER A 124 -9.52 -8.81 21.99
N ALA A 125 -9.13 -9.28 23.16
CA ALA A 125 -8.60 -8.44 24.24
C ALA A 125 -7.18 -7.98 23.90
N THR A 126 -6.38 -8.85 23.34
CA THR A 126 -5.01 -8.54 22.86
C THR A 126 -5.05 -7.57 21.68
N ILE A 127 -5.95 -7.79 20.70
CA ILE A 127 -6.16 -6.85 19.58
C ILE A 127 -6.51 -5.47 20.15
N ARG A 128 -7.46 -5.38 21.10
CA ARG A 128 -7.85 -4.10 21.69
C ARG A 128 -6.69 -3.37 22.32
N ARG A 129 -5.89 -4.03 23.16
CA ARG A 129 -4.70 -3.44 23.79
C ARG A 129 -3.70 -2.92 22.77
N LYS A 130 -3.44 -3.67 21.70
CA LYS A 130 -2.52 -3.26 20.64
C LYS A 130 -3.07 -2.06 19.87
N VAL A 131 -4.37 -2.03 19.58
CA VAL A 131 -5.02 -0.89 18.92
C VAL A 131 -4.90 0.36 19.79
N GLU A 132 -5.23 0.28 21.08
CA GLU A 132 -5.15 1.42 22.02
C GLU A 132 -3.70 1.93 22.12
N LYS A 133 -2.71 1.05 22.21
CA LYS A 133 -1.29 1.40 22.17
C LYS A 133 -0.88 2.09 20.86
N THR A 134 -1.37 1.60 19.71
CA THR A 134 -1.08 2.21 18.40
C THR A 134 -1.71 3.60 18.31
N MET A 135 -2.94 3.77 18.78
CA MET A 135 -3.60 5.08 18.85
C MET A 135 -2.81 6.07 19.69
N ASP A 136 -2.31 5.65 20.84
CA ASP A 136 -1.47 6.48 21.72
C ASP A 136 -0.17 6.91 21.02
N LEU A 137 0.52 6.00 20.35
CA LEU A 137 1.75 6.28 19.59
C LEU A 137 1.58 7.38 18.54
N VAL A 138 0.41 7.45 17.90
CA VAL A 138 0.11 8.49 16.89
C VAL A 138 -0.62 9.71 17.49
N GLY A 139 -0.80 9.76 18.83
CA GLY A 139 -1.47 10.85 19.52
C GLY A 139 -2.98 10.90 19.27
N LEU A 140 -3.61 9.77 19.01
CA LEU A 140 -5.06 9.64 18.86
C LEU A 140 -5.66 9.16 20.18
N ALA A 141 -6.46 10.01 20.84
CA ALA A 141 -7.00 9.70 22.16
C ALA A 141 -7.87 8.42 22.18
N ALA A 142 -7.75 7.61 23.22
CA ALA A 142 -8.48 6.34 23.38
C ALA A 142 -10.01 6.48 23.28
N ARG A 143 -10.59 7.64 23.61
CA ARG A 143 -12.03 7.91 23.43
C ARG A 143 -12.51 7.76 21.98
N HIS A 144 -11.60 7.87 21.00
CA HIS A 144 -11.92 7.69 19.58
C HIS A 144 -11.96 6.22 19.12
N TYR A 145 -11.69 5.27 20.02
CA TYR A 145 -11.73 3.84 19.68
C TYR A 145 -13.07 3.42 19.06
N ASN A 146 -14.17 3.85 19.67
CA ASN A 146 -15.53 3.54 19.21
C ASN A 146 -16.10 4.60 18.24
N ALA A 147 -15.35 5.65 17.91
CA ALA A 147 -15.78 6.66 16.97
C ALA A 147 -15.74 6.12 15.52
N TYR A 148 -16.59 6.70 14.68
CA TYR A 148 -16.56 6.47 13.23
C TYR A 148 -15.67 7.51 12.53
N PRO A 149 -15.14 7.22 11.32
CA PRO A 149 -14.28 8.15 10.59
C PRO A 149 -14.87 9.56 10.40
N ASN A 150 -16.17 9.67 10.19
CA ASN A 150 -16.86 10.97 10.03
C ASN A 150 -16.89 11.83 11.32
N GLN A 151 -16.61 11.26 12.47
CA GLN A 151 -16.52 11.95 13.75
C GLN A 151 -15.11 12.47 14.08
N LEU A 152 -14.13 12.21 13.20
CA LEU A 152 -12.75 12.67 13.34
C LEU A 152 -12.46 13.84 12.40
N SER A 153 -11.58 14.76 12.84
CA SER A 153 -11.03 15.80 11.97
C SER A 153 -10.12 15.21 10.88
N GLY A 154 -9.82 15.98 9.82
CA GLY A 154 -8.91 15.55 8.76
C GLY A 154 -7.54 15.12 9.28
N GLY A 155 -6.94 15.91 10.18
CA GLY A 155 -5.65 15.56 10.79
C GLY A 155 -5.70 14.33 11.71
N GLN A 156 -6.84 14.07 12.37
CA GLN A 156 -7.04 12.84 13.15
C GLN A 156 -7.20 11.60 12.27
N ARG A 157 -7.78 11.74 11.08
CA ARG A 157 -7.91 10.64 10.10
C ARG A 157 -6.57 10.27 9.45
N GLN A 158 -5.68 11.25 9.32
CA GLN A 158 -4.33 11.02 8.77
C GLN A 158 -3.41 10.25 9.70
N ARG A 159 -3.63 10.33 11.00
CA ARG A 159 -2.90 9.56 12.02
C ARG A 159 -3.30 8.09 12.03
#